data_e656ef4e8642d32c5092ef20f2c45069
#
_entry.id   e656ef4e8642d32c5092ef20f2c45069
#
_cell.length_a   1.000
_cell.length_b   1.000
_cell.length_c   1.000
_cell.angle_alpha   90.00
_cell.angle_beta   90.00
_cell.angle_gamma   90.00
#
_symmetry.space_group_name_H-M   'P 1'
#
loop_
_entity.id
_entity.type
_entity.pdbx_description
1 polymer ?
#
loop_
_entity_poly.entity_id
_entity_poly.type
_entity_poly.pdbx_seq_one_letter_code
_entity_poly.pdbx_strand_id
1 'polypeptide(L)'
;MTKTDYREPLTQRIADNVTSRADRIAFGVLQIRDLLGKDRRARWRVTTTLDKFDGNWTGDQIAAGEASGAHAERVVRHGNLLMNGGVSCLWECLMGNGTSTAGQTLTFFSNARAAIGVGDSTTAAAATQTDMQAASNKTRVGMDSGYPSHTDGTSSGAATITFRSTFDTSTANFAWQEWGVFNSSTAATGRMLNRKVESLGTKPNTQTWQFTVTITIS
;
A
#
# COMPACT_ATOMS: atom_id res chain seq x y z
N MET A 1 -5.15 39.17 -52.27
CA MET A 1 -5.66 39.22 -50.90
C MET A 1 -6.18 37.86 -50.54
N THR A 2 -5.37 37.05 -49.88
CA THR A 2 -5.72 35.70 -49.44
C THR A 2 -6.43 35.84 -48.09
N LYS A 3 -7.71 35.47 -48.03
CA LYS A 3 -8.45 35.33 -46.75
C LYS A 3 -7.78 34.24 -45.92
N THR A 4 -7.12 34.62 -44.86
CA THR A 4 -6.68 33.69 -43.84
C THR A 4 -7.95 33.19 -43.13
N ASP A 5 -8.28 31.92 -43.38
CA ASP A 5 -9.39 31.23 -42.72
C ASP A 5 -9.02 31.02 -41.24
N TYR A 6 -9.38 31.99 -40.41
CA TYR A 6 -9.17 31.94 -38.98
C TYR A 6 -10.21 30.97 -38.40
N ARG A 7 -9.86 29.69 -38.32
CA ARG A 7 -10.69 28.72 -37.61
C ARG A 7 -10.53 28.96 -36.12
N GLU A 8 -11.59 29.46 -35.50
CA GLU A 8 -11.66 29.54 -34.04
C GLU A 8 -11.28 28.20 -33.41
N PRO A 9 -10.51 28.22 -32.30
CA PRO A 9 -10.19 27.01 -31.57
C PRO A 9 -11.45 26.21 -31.22
N LEU A 10 -11.41 24.92 -31.36
CA LEU A 10 -12.54 24.00 -31.07
C LEU A 10 -13.16 24.26 -29.69
N THR A 11 -12.33 24.67 -28.75
CA THR A 11 -12.68 25.08 -27.37
C THR A 11 -13.65 26.24 -27.32
N GLN A 12 -13.49 27.26 -28.18
CA GLN A 12 -14.38 28.42 -28.23
C GLN A 12 -15.75 28.05 -28.78
N ARG A 13 -15.80 27.26 -29.86
CA ARG A 13 -17.04 26.83 -30.50
C ARG A 13 -17.92 25.95 -29.63
N ILE A 14 -17.30 25.18 -28.69
CA ILE A 14 -18.03 24.34 -27.74
C ILE A 14 -18.50 25.17 -26.55
N ALA A 15 -17.70 26.13 -26.08
CA ALA A 15 -18.07 27.01 -24.98
C ALA A 15 -19.34 27.85 -25.28
N ASP A 16 -19.55 28.23 -26.56
CA ASP A 16 -20.68 29.01 -27.00
C ASP A 16 -22.02 28.24 -27.00
N ASN A 17 -21.96 26.90 -27.00
CA ASN A 17 -23.15 26.04 -26.94
C ASN A 17 -23.53 25.59 -25.51
N VAL A 18 -22.80 26.02 -24.48
CA VAL A 18 -23.07 25.65 -23.07
C VAL A 18 -23.96 26.69 -22.42
N THR A 19 -25.15 26.27 -22.02
CA THR A 19 -26.25 27.16 -21.62
C THR A 19 -26.17 27.69 -20.18
N SER A 20 -25.35 27.09 -19.32
CA SER A 20 -25.22 27.56 -17.93
C SER A 20 -23.76 27.85 -17.54
N ARG A 21 -23.58 28.76 -16.55
CA ARG A 21 -22.25 29.05 -16.00
C ARG A 21 -21.64 27.85 -15.31
N ALA A 22 -22.44 26.99 -14.70
CA ALA A 22 -22.00 25.75 -14.05
C ALA A 22 -21.49 24.73 -15.11
N ASP A 23 -22.21 24.59 -16.23
CA ASP A 23 -21.82 23.73 -17.34
C ASP A 23 -20.52 24.20 -17.99
N ARG A 24 -20.36 25.53 -18.15
CA ARG A 24 -19.11 26.11 -18.68
C ARG A 24 -17.91 25.84 -17.80
N ILE A 25 -18.06 25.91 -16.47
CA ILE A 25 -17.00 25.59 -15.50
C ILE A 25 -16.71 24.09 -15.54
N ALA A 26 -17.71 23.24 -15.50
CA ALA A 26 -17.56 21.78 -15.56
C ALA A 26 -16.90 21.35 -16.87
N PHE A 27 -17.33 21.94 -18.00
CA PHE A 27 -16.78 21.67 -19.30
C PHE A 27 -15.32 22.16 -19.43
N GLY A 28 -15.00 23.34 -18.91
CA GLY A 28 -13.65 23.86 -18.85
C GLY A 28 -12.71 22.97 -18.02
N VAL A 29 -13.17 22.46 -16.89
CA VAL A 29 -12.42 21.50 -16.05
C VAL A 29 -12.22 20.17 -16.78
N LEU A 30 -13.23 19.66 -17.49
CA LEU A 30 -13.13 18.44 -18.31
C LEU A 30 -12.14 18.61 -19.48
N GLN A 31 -12.18 19.74 -20.17
CA GLN A 31 -11.27 20.04 -21.28
C GLN A 31 -9.81 20.20 -20.82
N ILE A 32 -9.59 20.85 -19.70
CA ILE A 32 -8.25 20.96 -19.10
C ILE A 32 -7.71 19.56 -18.72
N ARG A 33 -8.57 18.68 -18.22
CA ARG A 33 -8.19 17.28 -17.94
C ARG A 33 -7.85 16.49 -19.18
N ASP A 34 -8.57 16.69 -20.29
CA ASP A 34 -8.31 16.02 -21.56
C ASP A 34 -7.09 16.59 -22.31
N LEU A 35 -6.88 17.91 -22.25
CA LEU A 35 -5.74 18.61 -22.86
C LEU A 35 -4.41 18.34 -22.11
N LEU A 36 -4.46 18.19 -20.80
CA LEU A 36 -3.29 17.84 -19.98
C LEU A 36 -2.92 16.34 -20.07
N GLY A 37 -3.66 15.58 -20.90
CA GLY A 37 -3.57 14.13 -20.93
C GLY A 37 -3.97 13.53 -19.59
N LYS A 38 -4.65 12.42 -19.58
CA LYS A 38 -5.10 11.66 -18.39
C LYS A 38 -4.21 11.94 -17.19
N ASP A 39 -4.79 12.46 -16.11
CA ASP A 39 -4.12 12.83 -14.86
C ASP A 39 -2.89 11.94 -14.59
N ARG A 40 -1.70 12.40 -14.98
CA ARG A 40 -0.43 11.67 -14.84
C ARG A 40 0.12 11.78 -13.43
N ARG A 41 -0.73 12.09 -12.44
CA ARG A 41 -0.31 12.07 -11.06
C ARG A 41 0.07 10.64 -10.70
N ALA A 42 1.28 10.47 -10.25
CA ALA A 42 1.70 9.22 -9.66
C ALA A 42 0.69 8.84 -8.57
N ARG A 43 0.07 7.67 -8.70
CA ARG A 43 -0.94 7.18 -7.76
C ARG A 43 -0.35 6.05 -6.95
N TRP A 44 -0.30 6.26 -5.66
CA TRP A 44 -0.03 5.21 -4.69
C TRP A 44 -1.30 4.38 -4.49
N ARG A 45 -1.28 3.14 -4.95
CA ARG A 45 -2.39 2.19 -4.78
C ARG A 45 -1.92 1.02 -3.94
N VAL A 46 -2.74 0.64 -2.99
CA VAL A 46 -2.48 -0.53 -2.15
C VAL A 46 -3.67 -1.46 -2.19
N THR A 47 -3.41 -2.72 -2.42
CA THR A 47 -4.36 -3.83 -2.26
C THR A 47 -3.80 -4.78 -1.23
N THR A 48 -4.62 -5.16 -0.27
CA THR A 48 -4.29 -6.19 0.71
C THR A 48 -5.16 -7.40 0.53
N THR A 49 -4.56 -8.56 0.70
CA THR A 49 -5.26 -9.85 0.74
C THR A 49 -4.88 -10.55 2.04
N LEU A 50 -5.88 -10.91 2.81
CA LEU A 50 -5.72 -11.73 4.00
C LEU A 50 -6.37 -13.09 3.73
N ASP A 51 -5.54 -14.13 3.66
CA ASP A 51 -5.97 -15.52 3.56
C ASP A 51 -5.92 -16.18 4.94
N LYS A 52 -7.00 -16.82 5.34
CA LYS A 52 -7.15 -17.50 6.62
C LYS A 52 -7.20 -19.00 6.38
N PHE A 53 -6.39 -19.72 7.13
CA PHE A 53 -6.27 -21.18 7.04
C PHE A 53 -6.50 -21.81 8.41
N ASP A 54 -7.33 -22.85 8.47
CA ASP A 54 -7.49 -23.64 9.68
C ASP A 54 -6.22 -24.49 9.93
N GLY A 55 -5.75 -24.51 11.16
CA GLY A 55 -4.51 -25.20 11.54
C GLY A 55 -3.25 -24.33 11.47
N ASN A 56 -2.11 -24.98 11.73
CA ASN A 56 -0.80 -24.34 11.79
C ASN A 56 -0.01 -24.58 10.52
N TRP A 57 0.26 -23.54 9.76
CA TRP A 57 0.94 -23.60 8.46
C TRP A 57 2.07 -22.57 8.40
N THR A 58 3.16 -22.94 7.74
CA THR A 58 4.22 -22.00 7.36
C THR A 58 3.93 -21.35 6.01
N GLY A 59 4.57 -20.20 5.74
CA GLY A 59 4.44 -19.53 4.44
C GLY A 59 4.88 -20.42 3.27
N ASP A 60 5.90 -21.25 3.46
CA ASP A 60 6.40 -22.18 2.44
C ASP A 60 5.42 -23.32 2.16
N GLN A 61 4.79 -23.88 3.18
CA GLN A 61 3.74 -24.90 3.03
C GLN A 61 2.51 -24.35 2.30
N ILE A 62 2.09 -23.12 2.63
CA ILE A 62 0.99 -22.46 1.92
C ILE A 62 1.37 -22.22 0.45
N ALA A 63 2.60 -21.78 0.19
CA ALA A 63 3.10 -21.55 -1.17
C ALA A 63 3.20 -22.86 -1.98
N ALA A 64 3.52 -23.97 -1.34
CA ALA A 64 3.53 -25.31 -1.94
C ALA A 64 2.12 -25.90 -2.20
N GLY A 65 1.05 -25.21 -1.72
CA GLY A 65 -0.33 -25.66 -1.86
C GLY A 65 -0.79 -26.70 -0.83
N GLU A 66 0.06 -27.01 0.17
CA GLU A 66 -0.23 -28.02 1.19
C GLU A 66 -1.45 -27.64 2.04
N ALA A 67 -1.69 -26.33 2.26
CA ALA A 67 -2.80 -25.81 3.03
C ALA A 67 -4.09 -25.57 2.20
N SER A 68 -4.17 -26.02 0.94
CA SER A 68 -5.30 -25.72 0.05
C SER A 68 -6.65 -26.20 0.59
N GLY A 69 -6.68 -27.36 1.24
CA GLY A 69 -7.87 -27.90 1.88
C GLY A 69 -8.26 -27.24 3.21
N ALA A 70 -7.37 -26.44 3.79
CA ALA A 70 -7.55 -25.72 5.06
C ALA A 70 -7.93 -24.24 4.86
N HIS A 71 -8.01 -23.75 3.62
CA HIS A 71 -8.34 -22.35 3.32
C HIS A 71 -9.80 -22.06 3.71
N ALA A 72 -9.98 -21.21 4.72
CA ALA A 72 -11.29 -20.91 5.31
C ALA A 72 -11.90 -19.63 4.73
N GLU A 73 -11.10 -18.55 4.56
CA GLU A 73 -11.61 -17.24 4.13
C GLU A 73 -10.53 -16.43 3.43
N ARG A 74 -10.93 -15.61 2.45
CA ARG A 74 -10.12 -14.55 1.85
C ARG A 74 -10.78 -13.20 2.01
N VAL A 75 -10.08 -12.25 2.59
CA VAL A 75 -10.51 -10.85 2.73
C VAL A 75 -9.63 -9.95 1.86
N VAL A 76 -10.25 -9.19 0.95
CA VAL A 76 -9.52 -8.20 0.13
C VAL A 76 -9.92 -6.79 0.55
N ARG A 77 -8.94 -5.90 0.66
CA ARG A 77 -9.12 -4.49 1.02
C ARG A 77 -8.24 -3.59 0.14
N HIS A 78 -8.59 -2.31 0.08
CA HIS A 78 -7.88 -1.32 -0.73
C HIS A 78 -7.57 -0.06 0.06
N GLY A 79 -6.47 0.60 -0.35
CA GLY A 79 -6.04 1.89 0.19
C GLY A 79 -5.37 1.77 1.55
N ASN A 80 -4.56 2.79 1.85
CA ASN A 80 -3.87 3.01 3.12
C ASN A 80 -3.35 4.45 3.16
N LEU A 81 -2.73 4.84 4.26
CA LEU A 81 -1.99 6.10 4.37
C LEU A 81 -0.49 5.83 4.28
N LEU A 82 0.17 6.49 3.32
CA LEU A 82 1.62 6.49 3.19
C LEU A 82 2.22 7.39 4.29
N MET A 83 3.19 6.87 5.04
CA MET A 83 3.80 7.58 6.17
C MET A 83 4.93 8.50 5.70
N ASN A 84 5.11 9.65 6.34
CA ASN A 84 6.22 10.57 6.04
C ASN A 84 7.58 9.90 6.18
N GLY A 85 7.77 9.09 7.21
CA GLY A 85 8.99 8.28 7.40
C GLY A 85 9.22 7.25 6.31
N GLY A 86 8.14 6.66 5.78
CA GLY A 86 8.18 5.74 4.66
C GLY A 86 8.60 6.41 3.36
N VAL A 87 8.02 7.57 3.05
CA VAL A 87 8.41 8.39 1.88
C VAL A 87 9.88 8.79 1.97
N SER A 88 10.32 9.29 3.14
CA SER A 88 11.72 9.65 3.37
C SER A 88 12.65 8.45 3.11
N CYS A 89 12.27 7.26 3.59
CA CYS A 89 13.04 6.04 3.35
C CYS A 89 13.13 5.69 1.85
N LEU A 90 12.05 5.84 1.08
CA LEU A 90 12.07 5.61 -0.37
C LEU A 90 13.03 6.57 -1.08
N TRP A 91 13.02 7.85 -0.72
CA TRP A 91 13.96 8.84 -1.29
C TRP A 91 15.41 8.55 -0.92
N GLU A 92 15.67 8.16 0.32
CA GLU A 92 17.03 7.80 0.76
C GLU A 92 17.52 6.54 0.04
N CYS A 93 16.65 5.54 -0.16
CA CYS A 93 16.98 4.37 -0.98
C CYS A 93 17.32 4.76 -2.43
N LEU A 94 16.53 5.66 -3.03
CA LEU A 94 16.75 6.13 -4.39
C LEU A 94 18.09 6.91 -4.54
N MET A 95 18.45 7.71 -3.54
CA MET A 95 19.70 8.46 -3.53
C MET A 95 20.92 7.60 -3.19
N GLY A 96 20.73 6.36 -2.75
CA GLY A 96 21.80 5.49 -2.26
C GLY A 96 22.48 6.04 -0.99
N ASN A 97 21.85 6.99 -0.33
CA ASN A 97 22.37 7.67 0.86
C ASN A 97 21.22 7.88 1.85
N GLY A 98 21.45 7.52 3.08
CA GLY A 98 20.46 7.69 4.15
C GLY A 98 21.13 7.97 5.47
N THR A 99 20.52 8.87 6.21
CA THR A 99 20.89 9.18 7.58
C THR A 99 19.84 8.64 8.54
N SER A 100 20.25 8.39 9.78
CA SER A 100 19.30 8.11 10.84
C SER A 100 18.37 9.32 11.03
N THR A 101 17.06 9.11 10.82
CA THR A 101 16.04 10.12 11.13
C THR A 101 15.29 9.68 12.37
N ALA A 102 15.15 10.56 13.35
CA ALA A 102 14.44 10.31 14.61
C ALA A 102 14.91 9.02 15.35
N GLY A 103 16.21 8.74 15.34
CA GLY A 103 16.81 7.57 15.98
C GLY A 103 16.59 6.24 15.24
N GLN A 104 16.03 6.26 14.05
CA GLN A 104 15.76 5.07 13.25
C GLN A 104 16.79 4.92 12.13
N THR A 105 17.53 3.83 12.13
CA THR A 105 18.53 3.53 11.10
C THR A 105 17.85 3.28 9.76
N LEU A 106 18.41 3.85 8.69
CA LEU A 106 18.01 3.50 7.33
C LEU A 106 18.33 2.04 7.06
N THR A 107 17.31 1.30 6.65
CA THR A 107 17.45 -0.06 6.13
C THR A 107 16.54 -0.25 4.92
N PHE A 108 16.95 -1.13 4.01
CA PHE A 108 16.14 -1.48 2.85
C PHE A 108 14.97 -2.39 3.27
N PHE A 109 13.90 -2.37 2.49
CA PHE A 109 12.78 -3.32 2.62
C PHE A 109 13.16 -4.68 1.98
N SER A 110 14.19 -5.32 2.49
CA SER A 110 14.64 -6.65 2.04
C SER A 110 13.92 -7.77 2.79
N ASN A 111 14.01 -9.00 2.30
CA ASN A 111 13.45 -10.18 2.97
C ASN A 111 13.91 -10.29 4.44
N ALA A 112 15.20 -10.06 4.70
CA ALA A 112 15.77 -10.17 6.04
C ALA A 112 15.33 -9.06 7.01
N ARG A 113 14.71 -7.99 6.51
CA ARG A 113 14.41 -6.80 7.34
C ARG A 113 12.96 -6.37 7.30
N ALA A 114 12.30 -6.46 6.14
CA ALA A 114 10.91 -6.05 6.03
C ALA A 114 10.00 -6.90 6.92
N ALA A 115 8.92 -6.29 7.38
CA ALA A 115 7.92 -6.95 8.20
C ALA A 115 6.52 -6.35 7.95
N ILE A 116 5.49 -7.15 8.13
CA ILE A 116 4.12 -6.66 8.28
C ILE A 116 3.80 -6.63 9.77
N GLY A 117 3.32 -5.49 10.24
CA GLY A 117 2.83 -5.30 11.60
C GLY A 117 1.31 -5.25 11.64
N VAL A 118 0.73 -5.82 12.68
CA VAL A 118 -0.70 -5.78 13.00
C VAL A 118 -0.91 -5.36 14.46
N GLY A 119 -2.03 -4.72 14.76
CA GLY A 119 -2.36 -4.26 16.10
C GLY A 119 -3.86 -4.11 16.33
N ASP A 120 -4.26 -3.89 17.56
CA ASP A 120 -5.68 -3.75 17.97
C ASP A 120 -6.14 -2.29 18.13
N SER A 121 -5.33 -1.32 17.71
CA SER A 121 -5.70 0.09 17.84
C SER A 121 -6.63 0.56 16.73
N THR A 122 -7.67 1.30 17.12
CA THR A 122 -8.57 2.01 16.23
C THR A 122 -8.21 3.50 16.07
N THR A 123 -7.08 3.93 16.64
CA THR A 123 -6.59 5.32 16.51
C THR A 123 -6.40 5.68 15.02
N ALA A 124 -7.02 6.75 14.58
CA ALA A 124 -6.96 7.20 13.20
C ALA A 124 -5.52 7.31 12.68
N ALA A 125 -5.31 6.90 11.43
CA ALA A 125 -4.00 6.98 10.80
C ALA A 125 -3.63 8.45 10.54
N ALA A 126 -2.41 8.84 10.94
CA ALA A 126 -1.83 10.15 10.67
C ALA A 126 -0.42 9.95 10.09
N ALA A 127 -0.06 10.70 9.05
CA ALA A 127 1.18 10.51 8.29
C ALA A 127 2.47 10.69 9.12
N THR A 128 2.37 11.32 10.29
CA THR A 128 3.48 11.54 11.23
C THR A 128 3.73 10.37 12.18
N GLN A 129 2.84 9.37 12.22
CA GLN A 129 3.02 8.20 13.09
C GLN A 129 4.17 7.33 12.58
N THR A 130 4.95 6.82 13.51
CA THR A 130 6.17 6.04 13.23
C THR A 130 6.03 4.56 13.58
N ASP A 131 4.96 4.18 14.31
CA ASP A 131 4.69 2.79 14.71
C ASP A 131 3.17 2.55 14.78
N MET A 132 2.81 1.27 14.95
CA MET A 132 1.47 0.83 15.33
C MET A 132 1.04 1.53 16.63
N GLN A 133 -0.22 1.92 16.71
CA GLN A 133 -0.74 2.70 17.83
C GLN A 133 -1.36 1.85 18.94
N ALA A 134 -1.43 0.54 18.77
CA ALA A 134 -1.82 -0.37 19.84
C ALA A 134 -0.84 -0.28 21.02
N ALA A 135 -1.35 -0.30 22.24
CA ALA A 135 -0.55 -0.18 23.45
C ALA A 135 0.28 -1.45 23.71
N SER A 136 -0.35 -2.61 23.63
CA SER A 136 0.27 -3.92 23.93
C SER A 136 0.06 -4.96 22.84
N ASN A 137 -1.15 -5.07 22.31
CA ASN A 137 -1.50 -6.07 21.27
C ASN A 137 -1.03 -5.60 19.90
N LYS A 138 0.28 -5.61 19.69
CA LYS A 138 0.91 -5.36 18.38
C LYS A 138 2.07 -6.31 18.15
N THR A 139 2.17 -6.79 16.93
CA THR A 139 3.20 -7.76 16.54
C THR A 139 3.66 -7.46 15.13
N ARG A 140 4.96 -7.59 14.86
CA ARG A 140 5.54 -7.54 13.52
C ARG A 140 6.09 -8.91 13.18
N VAL A 141 5.74 -9.41 11.98
CA VAL A 141 6.24 -10.67 11.45
C VAL A 141 7.05 -10.39 10.20
N GLY A 142 8.23 -11.01 10.12
CA GLY A 142 9.11 -10.92 8.95
C GLY A 142 8.48 -11.49 7.68
N MET A 143 9.13 -11.26 6.55
CA MET A 143 8.62 -11.70 5.26
C MET A 143 8.71 -13.22 5.08
N ASP A 144 7.73 -13.78 4.39
CA ASP A 144 7.83 -15.13 3.84
C ASP A 144 8.98 -15.22 2.83
N SER A 145 9.46 -16.45 2.57
CA SER A 145 10.49 -16.72 1.56
C SER A 145 10.10 -16.12 0.19
N GLY A 146 11.05 -15.45 -0.47
CA GLY A 146 10.85 -14.79 -1.75
C GLY A 146 10.12 -13.43 -1.69
N TYR A 147 9.80 -12.90 -0.51
CA TYR A 147 9.19 -11.58 -0.34
C TYR A 147 10.09 -10.62 0.44
N PRO A 148 10.00 -9.31 0.22
CA PRO A 148 9.16 -8.68 -0.80
C PRO A 148 9.57 -9.14 -2.20
N SER A 149 8.58 -9.26 -3.09
CA SER A 149 8.79 -9.59 -4.49
C SER A 149 8.53 -8.39 -5.39
N HIS A 150 9.33 -8.27 -6.44
CA HIS A 150 9.24 -7.23 -7.44
C HIS A 150 9.70 -7.79 -8.79
N THR A 151 9.04 -7.43 -9.86
CA THR A 151 9.47 -7.81 -11.20
C THR A 151 10.29 -6.67 -11.80
N ASP A 152 11.57 -6.89 -12.02
CA ASP A 152 12.44 -5.92 -12.71
C ASP A 152 12.03 -5.78 -14.18
N GLY A 153 12.15 -4.58 -14.72
CA GLY A 153 11.87 -4.32 -16.11
C GLY A 153 11.16 -3.01 -16.40
N THR A 154 10.68 -2.89 -17.64
CA THR A 154 10.01 -1.70 -18.18
C THR A 154 8.52 -1.89 -18.45
N SER A 155 7.95 -3.04 -18.10
CA SER A 155 6.52 -3.32 -18.20
C SER A 155 5.74 -2.76 -17.00
N SER A 156 4.42 -2.71 -17.12
CA SER A 156 3.55 -2.22 -16.04
C SER A 156 3.69 -3.00 -14.72
N GLY A 157 4.11 -4.27 -14.77
CA GLY A 157 4.39 -5.07 -13.58
C GLY A 157 5.57 -4.56 -12.75
N ALA A 158 6.53 -3.88 -13.38
CA ALA A 158 7.67 -3.28 -12.71
C ALA A 158 7.30 -2.13 -11.74
N ALA A 159 6.09 -1.59 -11.85
CA ALA A 159 5.59 -0.57 -10.92
C ALA A 159 5.02 -1.14 -9.61
N THR A 160 5.11 -2.46 -9.41
CA THR A 160 4.46 -3.16 -8.30
C THR A 160 5.48 -3.87 -7.41
N ILE A 161 5.31 -3.73 -6.09
CA ILE A 161 6.01 -4.51 -5.06
C ILE A 161 5.00 -5.24 -4.19
N THR A 162 5.30 -6.47 -3.81
CA THR A 162 4.44 -7.30 -2.96
C THR A 162 5.18 -7.75 -1.71
N PHE A 163 4.62 -7.47 -0.55
CA PHE A 163 5.05 -7.92 0.77
C PHE A 163 4.13 -9.06 1.23
N ARG A 164 4.66 -10.07 1.88
CA ARG A 164 3.87 -11.16 2.44
C ARG A 164 4.48 -11.70 3.72
N SER A 165 3.63 -11.86 4.74
CA SER A 165 3.99 -12.46 6.03
C SER A 165 2.94 -13.44 6.48
N THR A 166 3.36 -14.54 7.07
CA THR A 166 2.49 -15.59 7.61
C THR A 166 2.52 -15.55 9.14
N PHE A 167 1.35 -15.35 9.73
CA PHE A 167 1.10 -15.32 11.18
C PHE A 167 0.56 -16.69 11.60
N ASP A 168 1.37 -17.49 12.22
CA ASP A 168 1.04 -18.84 12.65
C ASP A 168 -0.01 -18.85 13.79
N THR A 169 -0.37 -20.05 14.26
CA THR A 169 -1.36 -20.24 15.33
C THR A 169 -0.94 -19.64 16.68
N SER A 170 0.35 -19.37 16.89
CA SER A 170 0.88 -18.81 18.13
C SER A 170 1.00 -17.28 18.12
N THR A 171 0.91 -16.66 16.94
CA THR A 171 1.30 -15.27 16.71
C THR A 171 0.10 -14.37 16.48
N ALA A 172 0.08 -13.20 17.16
CA ALA A 172 -0.90 -12.13 16.98
C ALA A 172 -2.37 -12.55 17.17
N ASN A 173 -2.66 -13.40 18.16
CA ASN A 173 -3.99 -13.92 18.45
C ASN A 173 -4.85 -12.88 19.21
N PHE A 174 -5.22 -11.82 18.49
CA PHE A 174 -6.05 -10.72 18.97
C PHE A 174 -6.85 -10.10 17.81
N ALA A 175 -7.69 -9.11 18.09
CA ALA A 175 -8.43 -8.37 17.07
C ALA A 175 -7.47 -7.51 16.23
N TRP A 176 -7.44 -7.70 14.92
CA TRP A 176 -6.63 -6.89 14.00
C TRP A 176 -7.46 -5.68 13.56
N GLN A 177 -7.08 -4.49 14.08
CA GLN A 177 -7.75 -3.23 13.80
C GLN A 177 -6.84 -2.25 13.05
N GLU A 178 -5.55 -2.53 13.00
CA GLU A 178 -4.58 -1.75 12.25
C GLU A 178 -3.49 -2.65 11.67
N TRP A 179 -2.88 -2.18 10.59
CA TRP A 179 -1.72 -2.85 9.99
C TRP A 179 -0.79 -1.84 9.32
N GLY A 180 0.48 -2.23 9.11
CA GLY A 180 1.49 -1.45 8.40
C GLY A 180 2.65 -2.30 7.94
N VAL A 181 3.41 -1.79 6.96
CA VAL A 181 4.66 -2.38 6.46
C VAL A 181 5.83 -1.62 7.04
N PHE A 182 6.85 -2.36 7.49
CA PHE A 182 8.05 -1.85 8.15
C PHE A 182 9.31 -2.36 7.48
N ASN A 183 10.42 -1.64 7.60
CA ASN A 183 11.76 -2.12 7.23
C ASN A 183 12.54 -2.70 8.43
N SER A 184 11.83 -3.10 9.47
CA SER A 184 12.38 -3.84 10.62
C SER A 184 11.29 -4.68 11.27
N SER A 185 11.60 -5.94 11.56
CA SER A 185 10.73 -6.82 12.35
C SER A 185 10.83 -6.56 13.85
N THR A 186 11.87 -5.86 14.30
CA THR A 186 12.04 -5.51 15.72
C THR A 186 11.14 -4.34 16.08
N ALA A 187 10.34 -4.49 17.14
CA ALA A 187 9.45 -3.46 17.65
C ALA A 187 10.20 -2.14 17.95
N ALA A 188 9.55 -1.02 17.74
CA ALA A 188 10.07 0.33 17.96
C ALA A 188 11.35 0.68 17.16
N THR A 189 11.75 -0.14 16.20
CA THR A 189 12.87 0.13 15.30
C THR A 189 12.42 0.20 13.83
N GLY A 190 13.29 0.72 12.96
CA GLY A 190 13.00 0.87 11.55
C GLY A 190 11.92 1.92 11.26
N ARG A 191 11.47 1.96 10.02
CA ARG A 191 10.51 2.95 9.54
C ARG A 191 9.25 2.26 9.03
N MET A 192 8.11 2.85 9.35
CA MET A 192 6.83 2.43 8.83
C MET A 192 6.58 3.05 7.47
N LEU A 193 6.41 2.21 6.44
CA LEU A 193 6.13 2.64 5.07
C LEU A 193 4.71 3.20 4.95
N ASN A 194 3.75 2.47 5.46
CA ASN A 194 2.34 2.77 5.36
C ASN A 194 1.58 2.25 6.58
N ARG A 195 0.40 2.81 6.84
CA ARG A 195 -0.51 2.33 7.88
C ARG A 195 -1.96 2.43 7.42
N LYS A 196 -2.76 1.47 7.85
CA LYS A 196 -4.22 1.52 7.72
C LYS A 196 -4.88 1.09 9.01
N VAL A 197 -6.01 1.73 9.30
CA VAL A 197 -6.92 1.36 10.38
C VAL A 197 -8.17 0.77 9.74
N GLU A 198 -8.39 -0.51 9.97
CA GLU A 198 -9.56 -1.24 9.51
C GLU A 198 -9.67 -2.56 10.27
N SER A 199 -10.89 -3.03 10.50
CA SER A 199 -11.11 -4.34 11.10
C SER A 199 -10.88 -5.45 10.08
N LEU A 200 -9.98 -6.38 10.42
CA LEU A 200 -9.73 -7.62 9.67
C LEU A 200 -10.26 -8.85 10.41
N GLY A 201 -10.86 -8.65 11.58
CA GLY A 201 -11.38 -9.70 12.45
C GLY A 201 -10.46 -10.03 13.62
N THR A 202 -10.84 -10.99 14.41
CA THR A 202 -10.05 -11.52 15.54
C THR A 202 -9.38 -12.80 15.10
N LYS A 203 -8.04 -12.83 15.11
CA LYS A 203 -7.28 -14.03 14.78
C LYS A 203 -7.33 -15.01 15.96
N PRO A 204 -7.87 -16.22 15.77
CA PRO A 204 -7.82 -17.25 16.80
C PRO A 204 -6.48 -17.98 16.79
N ASN A 205 -6.19 -18.68 17.88
CA ASN A 205 -5.00 -19.54 17.99
C ASN A 205 -5.12 -20.90 17.27
N THR A 206 -6.22 -21.12 16.57
CA THR A 206 -6.48 -22.32 15.76
C THR A 206 -6.25 -22.10 14.26
N GLN A 207 -5.94 -20.85 13.87
CA GLN A 207 -5.77 -20.48 12.47
C GLN A 207 -4.42 -19.84 12.21
N THR A 208 -3.90 -20.09 11.01
CA THR A 208 -2.81 -19.34 10.38
C THR A 208 -3.40 -18.31 9.44
N TRP A 209 -2.93 -17.05 9.56
CA TRP A 209 -3.31 -15.98 8.67
C TRP A 209 -2.13 -15.51 7.83
N GLN A 210 -2.25 -15.57 6.50
CA GLN A 210 -1.26 -15.05 5.58
C GLN A 210 -1.71 -13.69 5.06
N PHE A 211 -0.92 -12.65 5.30
CA PHE A 211 -1.24 -11.28 4.91
C PHE A 211 -0.32 -10.80 3.81
N THR A 212 -0.91 -10.45 2.68
CA THR A 212 -0.23 -9.94 1.49
C THR A 212 -0.59 -8.47 1.28
N VAL A 213 0.41 -7.63 1.08
CA VAL A 213 0.28 -6.20 0.77
C VAL A 213 0.93 -5.93 -0.57
N THR A 214 0.14 -5.57 -1.57
CA THR A 214 0.61 -5.22 -2.91
C THR A 214 0.50 -3.71 -3.11
N ILE A 215 1.60 -3.07 -3.44
CA ILE A 215 1.72 -1.63 -3.65
C ILE A 215 2.07 -1.38 -5.11
N THR A 216 1.29 -0.53 -5.78
CA THR A 216 1.52 -0.12 -7.16
C THR A 216 1.62 1.40 -7.25
N ILE A 217 2.64 1.90 -7.92
CA ILE A 217 2.80 3.31 -8.30
C ILE A 217 2.49 3.44 -9.79
N SER A 218 1.45 4.18 -10.15
CA SER A 218 0.98 4.28 -11.54
C SER A 218 0.62 5.71 -11.92
#